data_c5f654708ff7b09319850dab4bfd77ca
#
_entry.id   c5f654708ff7b09319850dab4bfd77ca
#
_cell.length_a   1.000
_cell.length_b   1.000
_cell.length_c   1.000
_cell.angle_alpha   90.00
_cell.angle_beta   90.00
_cell.angle_gamma   90.00
#
_symmetry.space_group_name_H-M   'P 1'
#
loop_
_entity.id
_entity.type
_entity.pdbx_description
1 polymer ?
#
loop_
_entity_poly.entity_id
_entity_poly.type
_entity_poly.pdbx_seq_one_letter_code
_entity_poly.pdbx_strand_id
1 'polypeptide(L)'
;STSASAVRGMSFNIIYLDEFAFVPNNIAEQFFASVYPTISSGKSTKVIIISTPHGMNMYYKIWHDAERNKNEYVNTEVHWSQVPGRDQKWKEQTIANTSEAQFRVEFECEFLGSVDTLISASKLRLMVYEDPLHSSVGLDVYEDPIDGHTYTMTVDVARGVDGDYSAFCIFDTTEPPYKLVAKYRSNTVKPLLFPDIIVKTASAYNHAFVLVEVNDVGAQVADIIQYDLEYDNLLMSAMRGRAGQVIGQGFSGGKVQLGVKMSSAVKKVGCSNLKQLIEDDKMTLCDYDIISELTTFIQKGQSWQAEEGCNDDLAMCLVIFAWLAVQPYFKEIHDNDCLL
;
A
#
# COMPACT_ATOMS: atom_id res chain seq x y z
N SER A 1 -25.79 7.96 -5.67
CA SER A 1 -24.80 8.98 -6.03
C SER A 1 -23.49 8.66 -5.35
N THR A 2 -22.41 8.53 -6.10
CA THR A 2 -21.04 8.23 -5.63
C THR A 2 -20.19 9.50 -5.45
N SER A 3 -20.82 10.67 -5.30
CA SER A 3 -20.10 11.93 -5.10
C SER A 3 -19.71 12.10 -3.64
N ALA A 4 -18.43 12.37 -3.37
CA ALA A 4 -17.90 12.66 -2.03
C ALA A 4 -18.61 13.82 -1.30
N SER A 5 -19.29 14.70 -2.03
CA SER A 5 -20.00 15.88 -1.49
C SER A 5 -21.52 15.75 -1.50
N ALA A 6 -22.08 14.59 -1.86
CA ALA A 6 -23.51 14.41 -2.11
C ALA A 6 -24.44 14.80 -0.94
N VAL A 7 -23.93 14.76 0.28
CA VAL A 7 -24.74 15.01 1.51
C VAL A 7 -24.16 16.13 2.38
N ARG A 8 -23.18 16.88 1.88
CA ARG A 8 -22.51 17.93 2.64
C ARG A 8 -23.48 19.06 2.99
N GLY A 9 -23.54 19.43 4.26
CA GLY A 9 -24.44 20.50 4.75
C GLY A 9 -25.89 20.10 4.98
N MET A 10 -26.22 18.81 4.86
CA MET A 10 -27.55 18.28 5.17
C MET A 10 -27.55 17.60 6.56
N SER A 11 -28.72 17.58 7.21
CA SER A 11 -28.92 16.83 8.45
C SER A 11 -29.80 15.62 8.20
N PHE A 12 -29.42 14.46 8.73
CA PHE A 12 -30.12 13.20 8.52
C PHE A 12 -30.38 12.50 9.86
N ASN A 13 -31.52 11.83 9.95
CA ASN A 13 -31.80 10.90 11.03
C ASN A 13 -31.29 9.48 10.73
N ILE A 14 -31.28 9.12 9.44
CA ILE A 14 -30.80 7.83 8.96
C ILE A 14 -29.98 8.07 7.68
N ILE A 15 -28.81 7.45 7.61
CA ILE A 15 -28.00 7.35 6.42
C ILE A 15 -27.93 5.87 6.04
N TYR A 16 -28.32 5.55 4.83
CA TYR A 16 -28.31 4.20 4.28
C TYR A 16 -27.34 4.15 3.10
N LEU A 17 -26.29 3.32 3.21
CA LEU A 17 -25.29 3.10 2.18
C LEU A 17 -25.45 1.67 1.67
N ASP A 18 -25.82 1.55 0.40
CA ASP A 18 -26.00 0.28 -0.29
C ASP A 18 -24.80 0.00 -1.19
N GLU A 19 -24.37 -1.25 -1.23
CA GLU A 19 -23.22 -1.72 -2.01
C GLU A 19 -21.95 -0.89 -1.75
N PHE A 20 -21.71 -0.57 -0.45
CA PHE A 20 -20.65 0.36 -0.08
C PHE A 20 -19.24 -0.18 -0.39
N ALA A 21 -19.03 -1.50 -0.37
CA ALA A 21 -17.75 -2.11 -0.72
C ALA A 21 -17.34 -1.87 -2.19
N PHE A 22 -18.27 -1.50 -3.07
CA PHE A 22 -18.01 -1.19 -4.47
C PHE A 22 -17.73 0.30 -4.73
N VAL A 23 -17.73 1.12 -3.71
CA VAL A 23 -17.31 2.53 -3.81
C VAL A 23 -15.79 2.60 -3.80
N PRO A 24 -15.15 3.24 -4.79
CA PRO A 24 -13.69 3.40 -4.80
C PRO A 24 -13.18 4.00 -3.49
N ASN A 25 -12.05 3.49 -2.96
CA ASN A 25 -11.52 3.87 -1.65
C ASN A 25 -11.34 5.38 -1.47
N ASN A 26 -10.76 6.05 -2.45
CA ASN A 26 -10.57 7.51 -2.44
C ASN A 26 -11.88 8.29 -2.29
N ILE A 27 -12.96 7.80 -2.93
CA ILE A 27 -14.30 8.40 -2.83
C ILE A 27 -14.94 8.05 -1.48
N ALA A 28 -14.78 6.81 -1.01
CA ALA A 28 -15.31 6.36 0.27
C ALA A 28 -14.70 7.16 1.43
N GLU A 29 -13.37 7.34 1.45
CA GLU A 29 -12.66 8.13 2.46
C GLU A 29 -13.11 9.59 2.48
N GLN A 30 -13.15 10.24 1.31
CA GLN A 30 -13.63 11.62 1.17
C GLN A 30 -15.10 11.76 1.59
N PHE A 31 -15.94 10.78 1.25
CA PHE A 31 -17.34 10.75 1.66
C PHE A 31 -17.46 10.70 3.18
N PHE A 32 -16.78 9.77 3.84
CA PHE A 32 -16.79 9.67 5.30
C PHE A 32 -16.24 10.93 5.96
N ALA A 33 -15.12 11.47 5.50
CA ALA A 33 -14.56 12.71 6.02
C ALA A 33 -15.55 13.90 5.90
N SER A 34 -16.37 13.93 4.84
CA SER A 34 -17.35 14.99 4.62
C SER A 34 -18.67 14.78 5.36
N VAL A 35 -19.05 13.54 5.63
CA VAL A 35 -20.35 13.17 6.22
C VAL A 35 -20.24 12.95 7.73
N TYR A 36 -19.10 12.49 8.23
CA TYR A 36 -18.91 12.18 9.65
C TYR A 36 -19.22 13.37 10.59
N PRO A 37 -18.84 14.63 10.28
CA PRO A 37 -19.25 15.77 11.10
C PRO A 37 -20.77 15.95 11.19
N THR A 38 -21.51 15.58 10.14
CA THR A 38 -22.98 15.62 10.11
C THR A 38 -23.57 14.49 10.95
N ILE A 39 -22.99 13.30 10.92
CA ILE A 39 -23.38 12.16 11.75
C ILE A 39 -23.16 12.48 13.23
N SER A 40 -21.97 12.96 13.58
CA SER A 40 -21.55 13.24 14.95
C SER A 40 -22.30 14.43 15.60
N SER A 41 -22.85 15.34 14.80
CA SER A 41 -23.66 16.46 15.31
C SER A 41 -25.09 16.06 15.67
N GLY A 42 -25.59 14.95 15.17
CA GLY A 42 -26.92 14.42 15.43
C GLY A 42 -26.96 13.50 16.64
N LYS A 43 -27.79 13.79 17.65
CA LYS A 43 -27.93 12.93 18.84
C LYS A 43 -28.56 11.54 18.58
N SER A 44 -29.13 11.33 17.39
CA SER A 44 -29.86 10.10 17.04
C SER A 44 -29.66 9.63 15.59
N THR A 45 -28.64 10.13 14.90
CA THR A 45 -28.36 9.71 13.53
C THR A 45 -27.89 8.26 13.51
N LYS A 46 -28.56 7.43 12.70
CA LYS A 46 -28.18 6.04 12.47
C LYS A 46 -27.53 5.90 11.11
N VAL A 47 -26.46 5.14 11.05
CA VAL A 47 -25.80 4.78 9.79
C VAL A 47 -25.97 3.28 9.57
N ILE A 48 -26.50 2.91 8.42
CA ILE A 48 -26.69 1.52 8.00
C ILE A 48 -25.86 1.35 6.74
N ILE A 49 -24.92 0.41 6.76
CA ILE A 49 -24.05 0.08 5.64
C ILE A 49 -24.31 -1.37 5.25
N ILE A 50 -24.64 -1.60 3.99
CA ILE A 50 -24.90 -2.94 3.45
C ILE A 50 -24.04 -3.13 2.22
N SER A 51 -23.41 -4.29 2.12
CA SER A 51 -22.68 -4.71 0.92
C SER A 51 -22.35 -6.20 0.98
N THR A 52 -22.10 -6.81 -0.16
CA THR A 52 -21.23 -7.98 -0.23
C THR A 52 -19.77 -7.54 -0.13
N PRO A 53 -18.86 -8.37 0.37
CA PRO A 53 -17.44 -8.05 0.45
C PRO A 53 -16.85 -7.76 -0.94
N HIS A 54 -15.90 -6.83 -1.00
CA HIS A 54 -15.17 -6.53 -2.23
C HIS A 54 -13.74 -6.08 -1.89
N GLY A 55 -12.86 -7.04 -1.64
CA GLY A 55 -11.47 -6.77 -1.22
C GLY A 55 -11.35 -6.16 0.18
N MET A 56 -10.13 -5.75 0.53
CA MET A 56 -9.81 -5.12 1.82
C MET A 56 -9.90 -3.59 1.73
N ASN A 57 -11.05 -3.09 1.37
CA ASN A 57 -11.35 -1.67 1.22
C ASN A 57 -11.87 -1.03 2.53
N MET A 58 -12.39 0.21 2.45
CA MET A 58 -12.93 0.90 3.61
C MET A 58 -14.09 0.15 4.30
N TYR A 59 -14.91 -0.60 3.55
CA TYR A 59 -15.96 -1.44 4.12
C TYR A 59 -15.36 -2.56 4.99
N TYR A 60 -14.31 -3.22 4.51
CA TYR A 60 -13.55 -4.21 5.27
C TYR A 60 -12.99 -3.60 6.55
N LYS A 61 -12.38 -2.39 6.46
CA LYS A 61 -11.83 -1.71 7.64
C LYS A 61 -12.89 -1.42 8.70
N ILE A 62 -14.05 -0.86 8.28
CA ILE A 62 -15.16 -0.59 9.19
C ILE A 62 -15.65 -1.88 9.85
N TRP A 63 -15.79 -2.96 9.08
CA TRP A 63 -16.21 -4.28 9.54
C TRP A 63 -15.23 -4.85 10.57
N HIS A 64 -13.96 -4.88 10.24
CA HIS A 64 -12.92 -5.48 11.06
C HIS A 64 -12.62 -4.67 12.33
N ASP A 65 -12.68 -3.34 12.25
CA ASP A 65 -12.59 -2.47 13.42
C ASP A 65 -13.78 -2.67 14.36
N ALA A 66 -14.99 -2.96 13.84
CA ALA A 66 -16.15 -3.31 14.67
C ALA A 66 -15.97 -4.67 15.37
N GLU A 67 -15.43 -5.69 14.71
CA GLU A 67 -15.10 -6.98 15.33
C GLU A 67 -14.09 -6.83 16.48
N ARG A 68 -13.19 -5.86 16.39
CA ARG A 68 -12.19 -5.54 17.41
C ARG A 68 -12.66 -4.51 18.44
N ASN A 69 -13.92 -4.08 18.38
CA ASN A 69 -14.50 -3.02 19.22
C ASN A 69 -13.75 -1.66 19.14
N LYS A 70 -13.16 -1.36 17.98
CA LYS A 70 -12.48 -0.08 17.71
C LYS A 70 -13.41 1.02 17.21
N ASN A 71 -14.65 0.66 16.81
CA ASN A 71 -15.72 1.59 16.44
C ASN A 71 -17.05 1.17 17.05
N GLU A 72 -18.10 1.97 16.85
CA GLU A 72 -19.45 1.75 17.42
C GLU A 72 -20.38 0.95 16.49
N TYR A 73 -19.90 0.45 15.36
CA TYR A 73 -20.70 -0.34 14.44
C TYR A 73 -20.97 -1.74 15.00
N VAL A 74 -22.13 -2.28 14.67
CA VAL A 74 -22.52 -3.66 15.00
C VAL A 74 -22.62 -4.47 13.73
N ASN A 75 -21.79 -5.49 13.63
CA ASN A 75 -21.73 -6.37 12.46
C ASN A 75 -22.90 -7.34 12.44
N THR A 76 -23.50 -7.51 11.27
CA THR A 76 -24.49 -8.55 11.00
C THR A 76 -24.13 -9.23 9.70
N GLU A 77 -23.68 -10.49 9.77
CA GLU A 77 -23.39 -11.33 8.62
C GLU A 77 -24.56 -12.25 8.33
N VAL A 78 -24.91 -12.38 7.05
CA VAL A 78 -25.94 -13.32 6.59
C VAL A 78 -25.32 -14.29 5.59
N HIS A 79 -24.78 -15.38 6.11
CA HIS A 79 -24.25 -16.47 5.31
C HIS A 79 -25.36 -17.21 4.55
N TRP A 80 -25.10 -17.71 3.34
CA TRP A 80 -26.10 -18.34 2.48
C TRP A 80 -26.90 -19.47 3.17
N SER A 81 -26.27 -20.23 4.06
CA SER A 81 -26.89 -21.33 4.78
C SER A 81 -27.96 -20.89 5.77
N GLN A 82 -28.00 -19.62 6.13
CA GLN A 82 -29.02 -19.03 7.01
C GLN A 82 -30.28 -18.61 6.25
N VAL A 83 -30.20 -18.60 4.90
CA VAL A 83 -31.32 -18.17 4.05
C VAL A 83 -32.23 -19.35 3.76
N PRO A 84 -33.53 -19.31 4.11
CA PRO A 84 -34.46 -20.39 3.85
C PRO A 84 -34.50 -20.78 2.38
N GLY A 85 -34.47 -22.10 2.10
CA GLY A 85 -34.52 -22.63 0.74
C GLY A 85 -33.19 -22.74 0.03
N ARG A 86 -32.07 -22.33 0.65
CA ARG A 86 -30.72 -22.53 0.14
C ARG A 86 -30.12 -23.77 0.80
N ASP A 87 -29.94 -24.82 0.03
CA ASP A 87 -29.33 -26.08 0.44
C ASP A 87 -28.03 -26.37 -0.32
N GLN A 88 -27.40 -27.51 -0.04
CA GLN A 88 -26.15 -27.90 -0.70
C GLN A 88 -26.31 -28.03 -2.22
N LYS A 89 -27.45 -28.48 -2.71
CA LYS A 89 -27.73 -28.59 -4.14
C LYS A 89 -27.81 -27.21 -4.78
N TRP A 90 -28.44 -26.24 -4.08
CA TRP A 90 -28.46 -24.84 -4.51
C TRP A 90 -27.04 -24.27 -4.59
N LYS A 91 -26.17 -24.53 -3.58
CA LYS A 91 -24.75 -24.13 -3.60
C LYS A 91 -24.04 -24.66 -4.84
N GLU A 92 -24.11 -25.97 -5.09
CA GLU A 92 -23.44 -26.62 -6.23
C GLU A 92 -23.91 -26.04 -7.57
N GLN A 93 -25.21 -25.83 -7.72
CA GLN A 93 -25.77 -25.20 -8.92
C GLN A 93 -25.31 -23.74 -9.09
N THR A 94 -25.26 -22.99 -8.02
CA THR A 94 -24.82 -21.60 -8.07
C THR A 94 -23.34 -21.50 -8.45
N ILE A 95 -22.48 -22.33 -7.86
CA ILE A 95 -21.05 -22.41 -8.22
C ILE A 95 -20.87 -22.80 -9.68
N ALA A 96 -21.65 -23.80 -10.17
CA ALA A 96 -21.60 -24.23 -11.57
C ALA A 96 -22.00 -23.13 -12.57
N ASN A 97 -22.90 -22.23 -12.16
CA ASN A 97 -23.37 -21.11 -13.00
C ASN A 97 -22.51 -19.85 -12.88
N THR A 98 -21.66 -19.76 -11.87
CA THR A 98 -20.80 -18.59 -11.60
C THR A 98 -19.34 -19.06 -11.48
N SER A 99 -18.78 -19.01 -10.29
CA SER A 99 -17.48 -19.60 -9.95
C SER A 99 -17.41 -19.81 -8.44
N GLU A 100 -16.49 -20.65 -7.99
CA GLU A 100 -16.17 -20.84 -6.57
C GLU A 100 -15.79 -19.51 -5.88
N ALA A 101 -14.93 -18.72 -6.52
CA ALA A 101 -14.49 -17.43 -5.99
C ALA A 101 -15.65 -16.45 -5.84
N GLN A 102 -16.51 -16.34 -6.84
CA GLN A 102 -17.70 -15.49 -6.77
C GLN A 102 -18.68 -15.97 -5.71
N PHE A 103 -18.88 -17.28 -5.58
CA PHE A 103 -19.74 -17.84 -4.54
C PHE A 103 -19.26 -17.49 -3.13
N ARG A 104 -17.96 -17.55 -2.90
CA ARG A 104 -17.35 -17.22 -1.60
C ARG A 104 -17.56 -15.75 -1.24
N VAL A 105 -17.41 -14.84 -2.18
CA VAL A 105 -17.64 -13.41 -1.96
C VAL A 105 -19.12 -13.11 -1.73
N GLU A 106 -19.99 -13.54 -2.65
CA GLU A 106 -21.39 -13.13 -2.67
C GLU A 106 -22.26 -13.84 -1.63
N PHE A 107 -21.89 -15.08 -1.25
CA PHE A 107 -22.76 -15.94 -0.46
C PHE A 107 -22.10 -16.48 0.82
N GLU A 108 -20.78 -16.60 0.86
CA GLU A 108 -20.04 -16.97 2.08
C GLU A 108 -19.45 -15.73 2.78
N CYS A 109 -19.73 -14.53 2.27
CA CYS A 109 -19.33 -13.24 2.85
C CYS A 109 -17.82 -13.11 3.06
N GLU A 110 -17.01 -13.79 2.24
CA GLU A 110 -15.56 -13.71 2.36
C GLU A 110 -15.00 -12.44 1.72
N PHE A 111 -14.20 -11.70 2.46
CA PHE A 111 -13.41 -10.60 1.93
C PHE A 111 -12.23 -11.17 1.13
N LEU A 112 -12.47 -11.48 -0.13
CA LEU A 112 -11.44 -11.88 -1.07
C LEU A 112 -10.91 -10.63 -1.78
N GLY A 113 -9.58 -10.57 -1.94
CA GLY A 113 -8.99 -9.62 -2.89
C GLY A 113 -9.40 -9.95 -4.33
N SER A 114 -9.01 -9.09 -5.24
CA SER A 114 -9.26 -9.27 -6.67
C SER A 114 -8.70 -10.60 -7.17
N VAL A 115 -9.25 -11.07 -8.28
CA VAL A 115 -8.72 -12.25 -8.98
C VAL A 115 -7.40 -11.87 -9.64
N ASP A 116 -6.44 -12.80 -9.64
CA ASP A 116 -5.11 -12.61 -10.24
C ASP A 116 -4.23 -11.52 -9.57
N THR A 117 -4.33 -11.36 -8.25
CA THR A 117 -3.43 -10.52 -7.48
C THR A 117 -1.99 -11.04 -7.49
N LEU A 118 -1.01 -10.14 -7.34
CA LEU A 118 0.41 -10.50 -7.27
C LEU A 118 0.68 -11.48 -6.13
N ILE A 119 0.11 -11.22 -4.96
CA ILE A 119 0.22 -12.05 -3.76
C ILE A 119 -1.00 -12.97 -3.71
N SER A 120 -0.80 -14.22 -3.29
CA SER A 120 -1.90 -15.18 -3.21
C SER A 120 -2.98 -14.73 -2.22
N ALA A 121 -4.25 -15.01 -2.56
CA ALA A 121 -5.37 -14.68 -1.68
C ALA A 121 -5.27 -15.35 -0.30
N SER A 122 -4.65 -16.53 -0.22
CA SER A 122 -4.37 -17.22 1.03
C SER A 122 -3.39 -16.45 1.91
N LYS A 123 -2.34 -15.87 1.31
CA LYS A 123 -1.35 -15.07 2.04
C LYS A 123 -1.92 -13.72 2.48
N LEU A 124 -2.63 -13.02 1.57
CA LEU A 124 -3.28 -11.74 1.89
C LEU A 124 -4.23 -11.84 3.08
N ARG A 125 -4.99 -12.93 3.21
CA ARG A 125 -5.89 -13.16 4.36
C ARG A 125 -5.18 -13.34 5.70
N LEU A 126 -3.94 -13.80 5.69
CA LEU A 126 -3.15 -14.00 6.90
C LEU A 126 -2.43 -12.71 7.33
N MET A 127 -2.41 -11.68 6.48
CA MET A 127 -1.83 -10.41 6.83
C MET A 127 -2.71 -9.66 7.83
N VAL A 128 -2.09 -9.23 8.91
CA VAL A 128 -2.75 -8.48 9.99
C VAL A 128 -2.17 -7.08 10.00
N TYR A 129 -3.03 -6.07 9.96
CA TYR A 129 -2.59 -4.69 10.13
C TYR A 129 -2.64 -4.27 11.60
N GLU A 130 -1.75 -3.34 11.93
CA GLU A 130 -1.61 -2.76 13.26
C GLU A 130 -1.89 -1.25 13.20
N ASP A 131 -2.22 -0.66 14.35
CA ASP A 131 -2.28 0.80 14.45
C ASP A 131 -0.85 1.33 14.58
N PRO A 132 -0.51 2.46 13.93
CA PRO A 132 0.81 3.05 14.08
C PRO A 132 1.06 3.53 15.52
N LEU A 133 2.30 3.45 15.99
CA LEU A 133 2.74 4.03 17.26
C LEU A 133 2.59 5.55 17.25
N HIS A 134 2.95 6.17 16.13
CA HIS A 134 2.85 7.59 15.91
C HIS A 134 2.26 7.87 14.54
N SER A 135 1.35 8.83 14.45
CA SER A 135 0.77 9.27 13.18
C SER A 135 0.84 10.79 13.09
N SER A 136 1.31 11.29 11.97
CA SER A 136 1.32 12.71 11.65
C SER A 136 0.92 12.88 10.18
N VAL A 137 0.79 14.13 9.69
CA VAL A 137 0.26 14.38 8.35
C VAL A 137 0.95 13.52 7.28
N GLY A 138 0.29 12.44 6.87
CA GLY A 138 0.74 11.50 5.86
C GLY A 138 1.78 10.46 6.32
N LEU A 139 2.42 10.63 7.47
CA LEU A 139 3.44 9.73 8.01
C LEU A 139 2.87 8.87 9.15
N ASP A 140 2.95 7.57 9.00
CA ASP A 140 2.63 6.57 10.02
C ASP A 140 3.91 5.81 10.39
N VAL A 141 4.18 5.72 11.69
CA VAL A 141 5.36 5.05 12.27
C VAL A 141 4.88 3.85 13.06
N TYR A 142 5.38 2.68 12.73
CA TYR A 142 5.06 1.39 13.37
C TYR A 142 6.15 0.96 14.36
N GLU A 143 7.38 1.41 14.14
CA GLU A 143 8.51 1.14 15.00
C GLU A 143 9.49 2.31 14.98
N ASP A 144 9.90 2.77 16.16
CA ASP A 144 10.93 3.80 16.29
C ASP A 144 12.30 3.26 15.87
N PRO A 145 13.20 4.12 15.35
CA PRO A 145 14.53 3.70 14.94
C PRO A 145 15.34 3.13 16.11
N ILE A 146 16.01 2.01 15.86
CA ILE A 146 16.88 1.32 16.83
C ILE A 146 18.34 1.62 16.48
N ASP A 147 19.15 2.01 17.46
CA ASP A 147 20.57 2.29 17.26
C ASP A 147 21.30 1.06 16.71
N GLY A 148 22.12 1.28 15.68
CA GLY A 148 22.88 0.22 15.01
C GLY A 148 22.10 -0.60 14.00
N HIS A 149 20.79 -0.34 13.82
CA HIS A 149 20.02 -0.96 12.73
C HIS A 149 20.21 -0.20 11.42
N THR A 150 20.17 -0.95 10.34
CA THR A 150 20.26 -0.43 8.96
C THR A 150 18.86 -0.32 8.36
N TYR A 151 18.55 0.86 7.82
CA TYR A 151 17.25 1.14 7.23
C TYR A 151 17.36 1.46 5.75
N THR A 152 16.33 1.07 5.01
CA THR A 152 16.19 1.40 3.59
C THR A 152 14.84 2.04 3.33
N MET A 153 14.85 3.19 2.67
CA MET A 153 13.66 3.92 2.24
C MET A 153 13.51 3.81 0.73
N THR A 154 12.33 3.45 0.27
CA THR A 154 11.97 3.46 -1.16
C THR A 154 10.85 4.45 -1.41
N VAL A 155 10.98 5.24 -2.47
CA VAL A 155 10.16 6.43 -2.72
C VAL A 155 9.54 6.35 -4.10
N ASP A 156 8.22 6.52 -4.17
CA ASP A 156 7.44 6.75 -5.38
C ASP A 156 6.90 8.19 -5.38
N VAL A 157 7.08 8.92 -6.48
CA VAL A 157 6.83 10.36 -6.54
C VAL A 157 5.72 10.68 -7.54
N ALA A 158 4.61 11.22 -7.03
CA ALA A 158 3.53 11.75 -7.85
C ALA A 158 3.65 13.27 -8.09
N ARG A 159 2.92 13.75 -9.08
CA ARG A 159 2.89 15.19 -9.42
C ARG A 159 2.19 16.10 -8.39
N GLY A 160 1.52 15.51 -7.39
CA GLY A 160 0.76 16.26 -6.36
C GLY A 160 -0.49 16.94 -6.91
N VAL A 161 -1.09 16.37 -7.97
CA VAL A 161 -2.36 16.81 -8.57
C VAL A 161 -3.36 15.68 -8.38
N ASP A 162 -4.48 15.99 -7.76
CA ASP A 162 -5.58 15.09 -7.38
C ASP A 162 -5.63 13.74 -8.14
N GLY A 163 -5.24 12.66 -7.47
CA GLY A 163 -5.28 11.28 -8.01
C GLY A 163 -4.17 10.41 -7.45
N ASP A 164 -2.95 10.64 -7.86
CA ASP A 164 -1.80 9.82 -7.47
C ASP A 164 -1.14 10.36 -6.20
N TYR A 165 -0.60 9.46 -5.38
CA TYR A 165 0.05 9.81 -4.12
C TYR A 165 1.57 9.80 -4.26
N SER A 166 2.23 10.80 -3.68
CA SER A 166 3.64 10.66 -3.33
C SER A 166 3.75 9.80 -2.08
N ALA A 167 4.55 8.75 -2.14
CA ALA A 167 4.66 7.76 -1.09
C ALA A 167 6.11 7.36 -0.83
N PHE A 168 6.40 6.94 0.40
CA PHE A 168 7.59 6.15 0.71
C PHE A 168 7.29 5.10 1.77
N CYS A 169 8.10 4.04 1.74
CA CYS A 169 8.14 3.01 2.76
C CYS A 169 9.55 2.89 3.33
N ILE A 170 9.68 2.74 4.65
CA ILE A 170 10.94 2.50 5.34
C ILE A 170 10.92 1.08 5.89
N PHE A 171 11.99 0.35 5.61
CA PHE A 171 12.18 -1.02 6.07
C PHE A 171 13.40 -1.09 6.97
N ASP A 172 13.27 -1.79 8.10
CA ASP A 172 14.43 -2.33 8.80
C ASP A 172 15.00 -3.46 7.95
N THR A 173 16.22 -3.28 7.52
CA THR A 173 16.92 -4.19 6.62
C THR A 173 18.13 -4.84 7.26
N THR A 174 18.29 -4.70 8.59
CA THR A 174 19.41 -5.28 9.37
C THR A 174 19.52 -6.77 9.15
N GLU A 175 18.41 -7.49 9.24
CA GLU A 175 18.32 -8.92 8.95
C GLU A 175 16.91 -9.32 8.49
N PRO A 176 16.75 -10.38 7.66
CA PRO A 176 15.44 -10.91 7.34
C PRO A 176 14.74 -11.55 8.56
N PRO A 177 13.40 -11.47 8.66
CA PRO A 177 12.48 -10.82 7.70
C PRO A 177 12.59 -9.30 7.73
N TYR A 178 12.67 -8.68 6.54
CA TYR A 178 12.65 -7.22 6.42
C TYR A 178 11.32 -6.68 6.91
N LYS A 179 11.36 -5.69 7.80
CA LYS A 179 10.17 -5.20 8.49
C LYS A 179 9.82 -3.79 8.05
N LEU A 180 8.57 -3.57 7.66
CA LEU A 180 8.06 -2.21 7.48
C LEU A 180 8.01 -1.51 8.84
N VAL A 181 8.70 -0.37 8.98
CA VAL A 181 8.76 0.41 10.23
C VAL A 181 8.08 1.76 10.12
N ALA A 182 7.98 2.33 8.91
CA ALA A 182 7.24 3.56 8.67
C ALA A 182 6.76 3.63 7.21
N LYS A 183 5.67 4.37 6.98
CA LYS A 183 5.21 4.72 5.64
C LYS A 183 4.75 6.17 5.60
N TYR A 184 4.88 6.79 4.44
CA TYR A 184 4.31 8.09 4.13
C TYR A 184 3.43 8.00 2.88
N ARG A 185 2.30 8.71 2.88
CA ARG A 185 1.39 8.79 1.73
C ARG A 185 0.69 10.13 1.71
N SER A 186 0.76 10.87 0.61
CA SER A 186 0.07 12.15 0.45
C SER A 186 -0.19 12.48 -1.01
N ASN A 187 -1.41 12.87 -1.34
CA ASN A 187 -1.80 13.37 -2.66
C ASN A 187 -1.82 14.92 -2.72
N THR A 188 -1.45 15.58 -1.65
CA THR A 188 -1.45 17.05 -1.53
C THR A 188 -0.05 17.64 -1.38
N VAL A 189 0.95 16.82 -1.08
CA VAL A 189 2.33 17.27 -0.97
C VAL A 189 2.85 17.70 -2.34
N LYS A 190 3.44 18.90 -2.39
CA LYS A 190 4.07 19.38 -3.63
C LYS A 190 5.43 18.70 -3.82
N PRO A 191 5.81 18.32 -5.06
CA PRO A 191 7.10 17.66 -5.33
C PRO A 191 8.31 18.43 -4.78
N LEU A 192 8.27 19.75 -4.74
CA LEU A 192 9.36 20.59 -4.20
C LEU A 192 9.49 20.57 -2.67
N LEU A 193 8.44 20.14 -1.95
CA LEU A 193 8.46 20.05 -0.48
C LEU A 193 8.70 18.60 -0.01
N PHE A 194 8.54 17.64 -0.89
CA PHE A 194 8.67 16.23 -0.55
C PHE A 194 10.11 15.83 -0.20
N PRO A 195 11.19 16.38 -0.85
CA PRO A 195 12.56 16.08 -0.48
C PRO A 195 12.90 16.36 0.99
N ASP A 196 12.41 17.47 1.56
CA ASP A 196 12.63 17.79 2.98
C ASP A 196 12.01 16.73 3.90
N ILE A 197 10.81 16.21 3.57
CA ILE A 197 10.15 15.16 4.33
C ILE A 197 10.95 13.86 4.24
N ILE A 198 11.41 13.49 3.04
CA ILE A 198 12.23 12.31 2.78
C ILE A 198 13.51 12.36 3.62
N VAL A 199 14.31 13.44 3.46
CA VAL A 199 15.61 13.57 4.13
C VAL A 199 15.45 13.63 5.65
N LYS A 200 14.47 14.40 6.15
CA LYS A 200 14.20 14.46 7.59
C LYS A 200 13.86 13.10 8.17
N THR A 201 13.01 12.33 7.49
CA THR A 201 12.60 11.02 7.97
C THR A 201 13.71 9.99 7.83
N ALA A 202 14.43 9.96 6.70
CA ALA A 202 15.56 9.07 6.48
C ALA A 202 16.70 9.32 7.48
N SER A 203 16.98 10.59 7.79
CA SER A 203 17.98 10.95 8.80
C SER A 203 17.59 10.48 10.20
N ALA A 204 16.30 10.50 10.55
CA ALA A 204 15.80 9.99 11.82
C ALA A 204 15.96 8.44 11.93
N TYR A 205 15.90 7.73 10.80
CA TYR A 205 16.11 6.29 10.71
C TYR A 205 17.58 5.96 10.39
N ASN A 206 18.51 6.36 11.26
CA ASN A 206 19.95 6.08 11.19
C ASN A 206 20.58 6.44 9.83
N HIS A 207 20.15 7.53 9.20
CA HIS A 207 20.56 7.90 7.84
C HIS A 207 20.25 6.80 6.80
N ALA A 208 19.01 6.34 6.75
CA ALA A 208 18.54 5.26 5.87
C ALA A 208 19.02 5.41 4.43
N PHE A 209 19.32 4.30 3.77
CA PHE A 209 19.57 4.31 2.32
C PHE A 209 18.29 4.66 1.56
N VAL A 210 18.32 5.70 0.74
CA VAL A 210 17.14 6.19 0.01
C VAL A 210 17.24 5.81 -1.47
N LEU A 211 16.21 5.14 -1.98
CA LEU A 211 16.06 4.83 -3.41
C LEU A 211 14.80 5.49 -3.96
N VAL A 212 14.97 6.48 -4.82
CA VAL A 212 13.86 7.22 -5.45
C VAL A 212 13.56 6.66 -6.83
N GLU A 213 12.26 6.47 -7.15
CA GLU A 213 11.83 6.27 -8.52
C GLU A 213 11.94 7.59 -9.28
N VAL A 214 12.73 7.59 -10.38
CA VAL A 214 13.07 8.82 -11.10
C VAL A 214 12.37 8.96 -12.44
N ASN A 215 11.21 8.33 -12.57
CA ASN A 215 10.33 8.62 -13.69
C ASN A 215 9.69 10.00 -13.44
N ASP A 216 9.41 10.72 -14.51
CA ASP A 216 8.72 12.01 -14.46
C ASP A 216 9.33 13.01 -13.43
N VAL A 217 8.55 13.42 -12.43
CA VAL A 217 8.98 14.41 -11.40
C VAL A 217 9.96 13.84 -10.37
N GLY A 218 10.08 12.53 -10.25
CA GLY A 218 10.98 11.90 -9.29
C GLY A 218 12.45 12.24 -9.53
N ALA A 219 12.87 12.52 -10.77
CA ALA A 219 14.22 12.98 -11.07
C ALA A 219 14.52 14.32 -10.39
N GLN A 220 13.56 15.27 -10.40
CA GLN A 220 13.73 16.55 -9.71
C GLN A 220 13.82 16.39 -8.19
N VAL A 221 13.02 15.49 -7.61
CA VAL A 221 13.09 15.17 -6.18
C VAL A 221 14.47 14.60 -5.82
N ALA A 222 14.98 13.66 -6.61
CA ALA A 222 16.31 13.08 -6.40
C ALA A 222 17.44 14.11 -6.54
N ASP A 223 17.34 15.02 -7.51
CA ASP A 223 18.31 16.13 -7.67
C ASP A 223 18.35 17.04 -6.46
N ILE A 224 17.19 17.44 -5.91
CA ILE A 224 17.10 18.26 -4.70
C ILE A 224 17.70 17.52 -3.49
N ILE A 225 17.39 16.24 -3.31
CA ILE A 225 17.95 15.42 -2.21
C ILE A 225 19.48 15.39 -2.29
N GLN A 226 20.04 15.17 -3.50
CA GLN A 226 21.48 15.06 -3.68
C GLN A 226 22.24 16.38 -3.63
N TYR A 227 21.75 17.40 -4.34
CA TYR A 227 22.51 18.62 -4.58
C TYR A 227 22.14 19.79 -3.66
N ASP A 228 20.87 19.91 -3.24
CA ASP A 228 20.42 21.01 -2.40
C ASP A 228 20.45 20.59 -0.92
N LEU A 229 20.06 19.34 -0.60
CA LEU A 229 20.03 18.81 0.76
C LEU A 229 21.26 17.99 1.14
N GLU A 230 22.16 17.71 0.16
CA GLU A 230 23.45 17.02 0.34
C GLU A 230 23.32 15.69 1.11
N TYR A 231 22.29 14.89 0.79
CA TYR A 231 22.05 13.64 1.48
C TYR A 231 22.93 12.51 0.93
N ASP A 232 23.86 12.02 1.73
CA ASP A 232 24.93 11.11 1.31
C ASP A 232 24.46 9.69 0.97
N ASN A 233 23.36 9.20 1.58
CA ASN A 233 22.85 7.84 1.40
C ASN A 233 21.78 7.73 0.30
N LEU A 234 21.78 8.64 -0.67
CA LEU A 234 20.96 8.50 -1.87
C LEU A 234 21.58 7.46 -2.81
N LEU A 235 20.82 6.40 -3.11
CA LEU A 235 21.27 5.32 -3.99
C LEU A 235 21.19 5.75 -5.47
N MET A 236 22.21 5.33 -6.21
CA MET A 236 22.35 5.63 -7.64
C MET A 236 22.27 4.36 -8.47
N SER A 237 21.82 4.47 -9.72
CA SER A 237 21.82 3.38 -10.68
C SER A 237 22.67 3.70 -11.92
N ALA A 238 23.19 2.66 -12.53
CA ALA A 238 23.87 2.76 -13.83
C ALA A 238 23.47 1.60 -14.74
N MET A 239 23.44 1.84 -16.04
CA MET A 239 23.19 0.80 -17.03
C MET A 239 24.46 -0.02 -17.28
N ARG A 240 24.41 -1.33 -17.02
CA ARG A 240 25.52 -2.28 -17.23
C ARG A 240 25.16 -3.37 -18.24
N GLY A 241 25.23 -3.06 -19.50
CA GLY A 241 25.07 -4.04 -20.58
C GLY A 241 23.81 -4.90 -20.44
N ARG A 242 24.00 -6.22 -20.41
CA ARG A 242 22.90 -7.19 -20.28
C ARG A 242 22.28 -7.25 -18.87
N ALA A 243 22.98 -6.78 -17.84
CA ALA A 243 22.45 -6.74 -16.46
C ALA A 243 21.39 -5.65 -16.28
N GLY A 244 21.26 -4.71 -17.21
CA GLY A 244 20.31 -3.60 -17.10
C GLY A 244 20.74 -2.56 -16.08
N GLN A 245 19.80 -2.03 -15.32
CA GLN A 245 20.09 -1.11 -14.21
C GLN A 245 20.66 -1.89 -13.02
N VAL A 246 21.77 -1.40 -12.47
CA VAL A 246 22.38 -1.92 -11.24
C VAL A 246 22.61 -0.78 -10.28
N ILE A 247 22.47 -1.05 -8.97
CA ILE A 247 22.66 -0.07 -7.90
C ILE A 247 24.13 -0.04 -7.43
N GLY A 248 24.59 1.13 -6.98
CA GLY A 248 25.87 1.33 -6.31
C GLY A 248 26.02 2.77 -5.81
N GLN A 249 27.02 3.01 -4.96
CA GLN A 249 27.49 4.35 -4.62
C GLN A 249 28.76 4.62 -5.43
N GLY A 250 28.65 5.50 -6.40
CA GLY A 250 29.79 5.88 -7.26
C GLY A 250 30.11 4.85 -8.36
N PHE A 251 29.95 5.25 -9.57
CA PHE A 251 30.31 4.47 -10.76
C PHE A 251 31.47 5.15 -11.48
N SER A 252 32.53 4.39 -11.73
CA SER A 252 33.66 4.82 -12.55
C SER A 252 33.31 4.60 -14.02
N GLY A 253 33.00 5.68 -14.76
CA GLY A 253 32.78 5.66 -16.22
C GLY A 253 31.42 5.09 -16.66
N GLY A 254 30.45 5.95 -16.89
CA GLY A 254 29.11 5.64 -17.40
C GLY A 254 28.10 6.73 -17.05
N LYS A 255 26.92 6.71 -17.67
CA LYS A 255 25.81 7.58 -17.23
C LYS A 255 25.26 7.02 -15.93
N VAL A 256 25.61 7.68 -14.84
CA VAL A 256 25.02 7.45 -13.51
C VAL A 256 23.72 8.23 -13.42
N GLN A 257 22.71 7.65 -12.83
CA GLN A 257 21.41 8.26 -12.58
C GLN A 257 21.13 8.19 -11.06
N LEU A 258 20.73 9.29 -10.47
CA LEU A 258 20.22 9.30 -9.11
C LEU A 258 18.93 8.47 -9.05
N GLY A 259 18.85 7.52 -8.11
CA GLY A 259 17.68 6.66 -8.01
C GLY A 259 17.55 5.59 -9.09
N VAL A 260 16.35 5.08 -9.33
CA VAL A 260 16.04 4.02 -10.28
C VAL A 260 14.95 4.45 -11.26
N LYS A 261 15.14 4.16 -12.56
CA LYS A 261 14.08 4.32 -13.54
C LYS A 261 13.22 3.07 -13.58
N MET A 262 11.91 3.20 -13.30
CA MET A 262 10.95 2.11 -13.40
C MET A 262 10.78 1.73 -14.88
N SER A 263 11.49 0.71 -15.30
CA SER A 263 11.34 0.06 -16.59
C SER A 263 10.53 -1.22 -16.46
N SER A 264 10.01 -1.75 -17.56
CA SER A 264 9.31 -3.05 -17.53
C SER A 264 10.18 -4.18 -16.95
N ALA A 265 11.50 -4.12 -17.15
CA ALA A 265 12.44 -5.10 -16.59
C ALA A 265 12.58 -4.94 -15.07
N VAL A 266 12.73 -3.72 -14.56
CA VAL A 266 12.79 -3.41 -13.12
C VAL A 266 11.47 -3.83 -12.45
N LYS A 267 10.34 -3.42 -13.00
CA LYS A 267 9.01 -3.78 -12.46
C LYS A 267 8.80 -5.28 -12.43
N LYS A 268 9.16 -6.00 -13.50
CA LYS A 268 9.01 -7.46 -13.56
C LYS A 268 9.84 -8.18 -12.51
N VAL A 269 11.10 -7.79 -12.33
CA VAL A 269 12.00 -8.38 -11.32
C VAL A 269 11.50 -8.01 -9.92
N GLY A 270 11.15 -6.74 -9.71
CA GLY A 270 10.60 -6.27 -8.43
C GLY A 270 9.32 -7.02 -8.01
N CYS A 271 8.34 -7.13 -8.92
CA CYS A 271 7.11 -7.88 -8.64
C CYS A 271 7.38 -9.37 -8.35
N SER A 272 8.25 -10.02 -9.14
CA SER A 272 8.58 -11.43 -8.91
C SER A 272 9.24 -11.65 -7.55
N ASN A 273 10.17 -10.76 -7.17
CA ASN A 273 10.86 -10.86 -5.88
C ASN A 273 9.96 -10.44 -4.72
N LEU A 274 9.10 -9.42 -4.89
CA LEU A 274 8.11 -9.03 -3.88
C LEU A 274 7.19 -10.21 -3.52
N LYS A 275 6.70 -10.91 -4.55
CA LYS A 275 5.91 -12.12 -4.34
C LYS A 275 6.68 -13.13 -3.49
N GLN A 276 7.94 -13.40 -3.83
CA GLN A 276 8.76 -14.36 -3.10
C GLN A 276 9.02 -13.91 -1.66
N LEU A 277 9.39 -12.64 -1.42
CA LEU A 277 9.64 -12.12 -0.08
C LEU A 277 8.41 -12.26 0.84
N ILE A 278 7.22 -11.99 0.31
CA ILE A 278 5.98 -12.08 1.07
C ILE A 278 5.53 -13.53 1.26
N GLU A 279 5.53 -14.35 0.21
CA GLU A 279 5.08 -15.75 0.29
C GLU A 279 6.00 -16.61 1.18
N ASP A 280 7.31 -16.30 1.20
CA ASP A 280 8.32 -17.01 2.01
C ASP A 280 8.49 -16.43 3.44
N ASP A 281 7.63 -15.52 3.89
CA ASP A 281 7.72 -14.83 5.19
C ASP A 281 9.05 -14.08 5.44
N LYS A 282 9.68 -13.58 4.36
CA LYS A 282 10.91 -12.79 4.42
C LYS A 282 10.69 -11.28 4.49
N MET A 283 9.43 -10.85 4.46
CA MET A 283 9.01 -9.47 4.62
C MET A 283 7.78 -9.41 5.51
N THR A 284 7.79 -8.52 6.49
CA THR A 284 6.66 -8.28 7.40
C THR A 284 6.04 -6.92 7.10
N LEU A 285 4.74 -6.93 6.82
CA LEU A 285 3.94 -5.75 6.51
C LEU A 285 2.81 -5.65 7.52
N CYS A 286 2.64 -4.49 8.14
CA CYS A 286 1.65 -4.23 9.17
C CYS A 286 0.74 -3.03 8.86
N ASP A 287 0.90 -2.39 7.70
CA ASP A 287 0.10 -1.22 7.31
C ASP A 287 -1.15 -1.61 6.54
N TYR A 288 -2.28 -1.01 6.93
CA TYR A 288 -3.57 -1.26 6.29
C TYR A 288 -3.60 -0.82 4.81
N ASP A 289 -3.09 0.39 4.49
CA ASP A 289 -3.16 0.91 3.13
C ASP A 289 -2.32 0.06 2.17
N ILE A 290 -1.14 -0.38 2.61
CA ILE A 290 -0.28 -1.29 1.85
C ILE A 290 -1.00 -2.62 1.59
N ILE A 291 -1.58 -3.23 2.62
CA ILE A 291 -2.30 -4.49 2.47
C ILE A 291 -3.49 -4.30 1.53
N SER A 292 -4.22 -3.18 1.65
CA SER A 292 -5.33 -2.82 0.76
C SER A 292 -4.88 -2.70 -0.70
N GLU A 293 -3.78 -1.99 -0.98
CA GLU A 293 -3.24 -1.88 -2.34
C GLU A 293 -2.81 -3.24 -2.90
N LEU A 294 -2.18 -4.10 -2.09
CA LEU A 294 -1.80 -5.45 -2.53
C LEU A 294 -3.00 -6.33 -2.90
N THR A 295 -4.18 -6.11 -2.31
CA THR A 295 -5.41 -6.85 -2.64
C THR A 295 -6.02 -6.45 -3.97
N THR A 296 -5.63 -5.29 -4.51
CA THR A 296 -6.10 -4.75 -5.79
C THR A 296 -4.97 -4.63 -6.83
N PHE A 297 -3.75 -5.07 -6.47
CA PHE A 297 -2.60 -5.07 -7.38
C PHE A 297 -2.60 -6.31 -8.25
N ILE A 298 -3.20 -6.18 -9.43
CA ILE A 298 -3.53 -7.30 -10.33
C ILE A 298 -2.64 -7.36 -11.56
N GLN A 299 -2.61 -8.53 -12.17
CA GLN A 299 -1.96 -8.73 -13.46
C GLN A 299 -2.81 -8.09 -14.57
N LYS A 300 -2.21 -7.20 -15.36
CA LYS A 300 -2.81 -6.64 -16.58
C LYS A 300 -1.86 -6.82 -17.76
N GLY A 301 -2.18 -7.78 -18.61
CA GLY A 301 -1.30 -8.19 -19.70
C GLY A 301 0.00 -8.82 -19.18
N GLN A 302 1.15 -8.21 -19.48
CA GLN A 302 2.47 -8.66 -19.02
C GLN A 302 3.02 -7.83 -17.84
N SER A 303 2.21 -6.99 -17.22
CA SER A 303 2.60 -6.13 -16.13
C SER A 303 1.62 -6.26 -14.95
N TRP A 304 1.91 -5.58 -13.85
CA TRP A 304 1.10 -5.51 -12.64
C TRP A 304 0.73 -4.05 -12.40
N GLN A 305 -0.48 -3.79 -11.97
CA GLN A 305 -0.96 -2.45 -11.63
C GLN A 305 -2.20 -2.53 -10.75
N ALA A 306 -2.59 -1.43 -10.13
CA ALA A 306 -3.86 -1.33 -9.44
C ALA A 306 -5.05 -1.58 -10.38
N GLU A 307 -6.14 -2.11 -9.82
CA GLU A 307 -7.44 -2.12 -10.48
C GLU A 307 -7.94 -0.69 -10.77
N GLU A 308 -8.88 -0.58 -11.70
CA GLU A 308 -9.46 0.71 -12.05
C GLU A 308 -10.14 1.37 -10.84
N GLY A 309 -9.72 2.60 -10.53
CA GLY A 309 -10.19 3.34 -9.35
C GLY A 309 -9.46 3.03 -8.04
N CYS A 310 -8.43 2.18 -8.07
CA CYS A 310 -7.52 1.91 -6.95
C CYS A 310 -6.14 2.54 -7.19
N ASN A 311 -5.34 2.62 -6.13
CA ASN A 311 -3.98 3.15 -6.15
C ASN A 311 -2.97 2.01 -5.97
N ASP A 312 -1.73 2.20 -6.45
CA ASP A 312 -0.61 1.28 -6.26
C ASP A 312 0.70 1.97 -5.84
N ASP A 313 0.63 3.20 -5.34
CA ASP A 313 1.81 4.01 -4.98
C ASP A 313 2.65 3.34 -3.87
N LEU A 314 2.01 2.83 -2.83
CA LEU A 314 2.66 2.08 -1.76
C LEU A 314 3.13 0.70 -2.24
N ALA A 315 2.32 0.00 -3.03
CA ALA A 315 2.71 -1.26 -3.66
C ALA A 315 3.92 -1.06 -4.58
N MET A 316 4.03 0.07 -5.27
CA MET A 316 5.21 0.42 -6.06
C MET A 316 6.45 0.66 -5.20
N CYS A 317 6.32 1.29 -4.03
CA CYS A 317 7.42 1.36 -3.05
C CYS A 317 7.93 -0.04 -2.65
N LEU A 318 7.02 -1.00 -2.42
CA LEU A 318 7.39 -2.40 -2.15
C LEU A 318 8.09 -3.05 -3.35
N VAL A 319 7.61 -2.81 -4.58
CA VAL A 319 8.22 -3.33 -5.82
C VAL A 319 9.64 -2.79 -6.00
N ILE A 320 9.87 -1.50 -5.72
CA ILE A 320 11.20 -0.87 -5.75
C ILE A 320 12.12 -1.51 -4.71
N PHE A 321 11.63 -1.69 -3.49
CA PHE A 321 12.38 -2.37 -2.43
C PHE A 321 12.75 -3.80 -2.83
N ALA A 322 11.80 -4.58 -3.29
CA ALA A 322 12.02 -5.96 -3.68
C ALA A 322 12.99 -6.09 -4.86
N TRP A 323 13.01 -5.12 -5.79
CA TRP A 323 14.02 -5.04 -6.83
C TRP A 323 15.40 -4.70 -6.26
N LEU A 324 15.49 -3.78 -5.30
CA LEU A 324 16.73 -3.40 -4.62
C LEU A 324 17.32 -4.59 -3.85
N ALA A 325 16.50 -5.35 -3.14
CA ALA A 325 16.92 -6.46 -2.29
C ALA A 325 17.65 -7.60 -3.03
N VAL A 326 17.50 -7.69 -4.37
CA VAL A 326 18.26 -8.65 -5.19
C VAL A 326 19.52 -8.07 -5.83
N GLN A 327 19.80 -6.77 -5.62
CA GLN A 327 21.00 -6.13 -6.15
C GLN A 327 22.24 -6.58 -5.37
N PRO A 328 23.37 -6.84 -6.05
CA PRO A 328 24.62 -7.21 -5.37
C PRO A 328 25.04 -6.19 -4.32
N TYR A 329 24.93 -4.90 -4.64
CA TYR A 329 25.30 -3.82 -3.72
C TYR A 329 24.49 -3.82 -2.43
N PHE A 330 23.19 -4.13 -2.50
CA PHE A 330 22.35 -4.24 -1.31
C PHE A 330 22.85 -5.34 -0.35
N LYS A 331 23.32 -6.45 -0.88
CA LYS A 331 23.93 -7.53 -0.11
C LYS A 331 25.27 -7.12 0.50
N GLU A 332 26.10 -6.40 -0.28
CA GLU A 332 27.41 -5.91 0.19
C GLU A 332 27.29 -4.93 1.36
N ILE A 333 26.26 -4.05 1.38
CA ILE A 333 26.01 -3.14 2.49
C ILE A 333 25.75 -3.94 3.78
N HIS A 334 24.91 -4.96 3.70
CA HIS A 334 24.51 -5.76 4.88
C HIS A 334 25.59 -6.78 5.33
N ASP A 335 26.42 -7.27 4.41
CA ASP A 335 27.53 -8.17 4.75
C ASP A 335 28.70 -7.42 5.42
N ASN A 336 28.89 -6.13 5.10
CA ASN A 336 29.96 -5.31 5.67
C ASN A 336 29.66 -4.79 7.08
N ASP A 337 28.38 -4.56 7.42
CA ASP A 337 27.99 -4.15 8.77
C ASP A 337 28.16 -5.27 9.83
N CYS A 338 28.31 -6.51 9.41
CA CYS A 338 28.66 -7.64 10.30
C CYS A 338 30.16 -7.69 10.66
N LEU A 339 30.99 -6.77 10.14
CA LEU A 339 32.45 -6.77 10.34
C LEU A 339 32.97 -5.57 11.16
N LEU A 340 32.12 -4.69 11.64
CA LEU A 340 32.41 -3.57 12.54
C LEU A 340 31.81 -3.81 13.92
#